data_608eb050a875d217df220ed33fc82b19
#
_entry.id   608eb050a875d217df220ed33fc82b19
#
_cell.length_a   1.000
_cell.length_b   1.000
_cell.length_c   1.000
_cell.angle_alpha   90.00
_cell.angle_beta   90.00
_cell.angle_gamma   90.00
#
_symmetry.space_group_name_H-M   'P 1'
#
loop_
_entity.id
_entity.type
_entity.pdbx_description
1 polymer ?
#
loop_
_entity_poly.entity_id
_entity_poly.type
_entity_poly.pdbx_seq_one_letter_code
_entity_poly.pdbx_strand_id
1 'polypeptide(L)'
;MAVSIHPAVDKGVKAGSPTFAGGTLTCHCGKDAVTVSISAQSAHNHVCGCTKCWKPKGALFSQVAVVPRDKLSVTANANKLKVVDPSATIQRHACSSCGVHMYGRVENKKHPFYGLDFVHTELSREQGWSAPEFAAFCSSIIEAGADPANMGAVRARLKELKLEPYDCLSPALMDAIATHVAQSQSKAA
;
A
#
# COMPACT_ATOMS: atom_id res chain seq x y z
N MET A 1 1.72 -18.77 -19.79
CA MET A 1 1.87 -17.31 -19.62
C MET A 1 2.24 -17.06 -18.16
N ALA A 2 3.16 -16.11 -17.87
CA ALA A 2 3.50 -15.77 -16.50
C ALA A 2 2.30 -15.17 -15.77
N VAL A 3 2.14 -15.49 -14.48
CA VAL A 3 1.09 -14.93 -13.64
C VAL A 3 1.36 -13.43 -13.44
N SER A 4 0.37 -12.57 -13.73
CA SER A 4 0.45 -11.13 -13.44
C SER A 4 0.22 -10.89 -11.95
N ILE A 5 1.15 -10.21 -11.32
CA ILE A 5 1.06 -9.81 -9.90
C ILE A 5 0.47 -8.41 -9.81
N HIS A 6 1.15 -7.44 -10.43
CA HIS A 6 0.73 -6.03 -10.47
C HIS A 6 1.49 -5.32 -11.60
N PRO A 7 0.85 -4.44 -12.39
CA PRO A 7 1.47 -3.79 -13.55
C PRO A 7 2.78 -3.07 -13.26
N ALA A 8 2.93 -2.51 -12.05
CA ALA A 8 4.14 -1.79 -11.65
C ALA A 8 5.36 -2.70 -11.40
N VAL A 9 5.16 -4.00 -11.14
CA VAL A 9 6.24 -4.95 -10.82
C VAL A 9 6.38 -6.10 -11.81
N ASP A 10 5.41 -6.37 -12.68
CA ASP A 10 5.41 -7.52 -13.59
C ASP A 10 6.61 -7.55 -14.56
N LYS A 11 7.17 -6.38 -14.87
CA LYS A 11 8.38 -6.25 -15.70
C LYS A 11 9.68 -6.18 -14.88
N GLY A 12 9.62 -6.50 -13.61
CA GLY A 12 10.69 -6.37 -12.63
C GLY A 12 10.50 -5.19 -11.68
N VAL A 13 10.98 -5.35 -10.46
CA VAL A 13 10.96 -4.31 -9.43
C VAL A 13 11.96 -3.21 -9.80
N LYS A 14 11.50 -1.97 -9.88
CA LYS A 14 12.37 -0.80 -10.11
C LYS A 14 13.00 -0.36 -8.80
N ALA A 15 14.30 -0.09 -8.83
CA ALA A 15 15.00 0.48 -7.69
C ALA A 15 14.48 1.89 -7.36
N GLY A 16 14.36 2.18 -6.06
CA GLY A 16 14.11 3.54 -5.59
C GLY A 16 15.35 4.42 -5.66
N SER A 17 15.16 5.73 -5.50
CA SER A 17 16.27 6.69 -5.37
C SER A 17 16.38 7.15 -3.91
N PRO A 18 17.53 7.04 -3.27
CA PRO A 18 17.70 7.49 -1.88
C PRO A 18 17.55 9.01 -1.71
N THR A 19 17.68 9.77 -2.79
CA THR A 19 17.52 11.23 -2.80
C THR A 19 16.12 11.68 -3.22
N PHE A 20 15.19 10.75 -3.44
CA PHE A 20 13.83 11.09 -3.85
C PHE A 20 13.06 11.74 -2.70
N ALA A 21 12.58 12.96 -2.93
CA ALA A 21 11.97 13.80 -1.90
C ALA A 21 10.43 13.75 -1.88
N GLY A 22 9.83 12.83 -2.64
CA GLY A 22 8.38 12.72 -2.76
C GLY A 22 7.86 13.14 -4.13
N GLY A 23 6.55 13.10 -4.31
CA GLY A 23 5.88 13.37 -5.58
C GLY A 23 4.38 13.54 -5.42
N THR A 24 3.66 13.51 -6.53
CA THR A 24 2.22 13.70 -6.57
C THR A 24 1.50 12.42 -7.00
N LEU A 25 0.55 11.96 -6.19
CA LEU A 25 -0.37 10.90 -6.56
C LEU A 25 -1.61 11.51 -7.23
N THR A 26 -2.10 10.87 -8.27
CA THR A 26 -3.26 11.34 -9.04
C THR A 26 -4.23 10.19 -9.27
N CYS A 27 -5.51 10.38 -8.98
CA CYS A 27 -6.54 9.39 -9.29
C CYS A 27 -6.83 9.33 -10.81
N HIS A 28 -7.67 8.41 -11.25
CA HIS A 28 -7.90 8.13 -12.67
C HIS A 28 -8.97 9.02 -13.33
N CYS A 29 -9.38 10.14 -12.70
CA CYS A 29 -10.47 11.00 -13.21
C CYS A 29 -10.06 12.03 -14.30
N GLY A 30 -8.82 12.00 -14.79
CA GLY A 30 -8.39 12.97 -15.81
C GLY A 30 -8.38 14.42 -15.30
N LYS A 31 -9.15 15.32 -15.92
CA LYS A 31 -9.14 16.77 -15.61
C LYS A 31 -9.54 17.09 -14.16
N ASP A 32 -10.49 16.32 -13.62
CA ASP A 32 -11.01 16.53 -12.25
C ASP A 32 -10.42 15.55 -11.24
N ALA A 33 -9.17 15.14 -11.45
CA ALA A 33 -8.52 14.19 -10.60
C ALA A 33 -8.31 14.73 -9.18
N VAL A 34 -8.50 13.85 -8.20
CA VAL A 34 -7.97 14.08 -6.85
C VAL A 34 -6.46 13.99 -6.93
N THR A 35 -5.77 14.98 -6.40
CA THR A 35 -4.31 14.98 -6.28
C THR A 35 -3.88 15.07 -4.83
N VAL A 36 -2.82 14.32 -4.51
CA VAL A 36 -2.21 14.25 -3.20
C VAL A 36 -0.71 14.48 -3.36
N SER A 37 -0.20 15.53 -2.73
CA SER A 37 1.23 15.82 -2.69
C SER A 37 1.87 15.14 -1.48
N ILE A 38 3.04 14.55 -1.68
CA ILE A 38 3.85 13.91 -0.64
C ILE A 38 5.24 14.52 -0.70
N SER A 39 5.73 15.05 0.42
CA SER A 39 7.02 15.70 0.55
C SER A 39 8.02 14.85 1.34
N ALA A 40 8.02 13.54 1.12
CA ALA A 40 8.94 12.59 1.72
C ALA A 40 9.12 11.35 0.83
N GLN A 41 10.23 10.64 1.00
CA GLN A 41 10.39 9.28 0.46
C GLN A 41 9.40 8.33 1.15
N SER A 42 8.88 7.37 0.40
CA SER A 42 8.09 6.27 0.96
C SER A 42 8.96 5.21 1.62
N ALA A 43 8.39 4.45 2.55
CA ALA A 43 9.04 3.35 3.23
C ALA A 43 8.14 2.10 3.25
N HIS A 44 8.71 0.95 3.59
CA HIS A 44 8.00 -0.33 3.74
C HIS A 44 7.10 -0.66 2.54
N ASN A 45 7.55 -0.29 1.34
CA ASN A 45 6.80 -0.57 0.10
C ASN A 45 6.72 -2.08 -0.11
N HIS A 46 5.54 -2.57 -0.46
CA HIS A 46 5.28 -4.00 -0.66
C HIS A 46 4.09 -4.21 -1.60
N VAL A 47 3.96 -5.40 -2.15
CA VAL A 47 2.72 -5.81 -2.80
C VAL A 47 1.83 -6.51 -1.77
N CYS A 48 0.54 -6.18 -1.75
CA CYS A 48 -0.40 -6.62 -0.73
C CYS A 48 -1.59 -7.36 -1.35
N GLY A 49 -1.79 -8.62 -0.95
CA GLY A 49 -2.90 -9.47 -1.40
C GLY A 49 -4.21 -9.22 -0.66
N CYS A 50 -4.24 -8.45 0.44
CA CYS A 50 -5.44 -8.29 1.27
C CYS A 50 -6.65 -7.77 0.48
N THR A 51 -7.86 -8.11 0.92
CA THR A 51 -9.12 -7.73 0.27
C THR A 51 -9.49 -6.26 0.46
N LYS A 52 -8.83 -5.56 1.37
CA LYS A 52 -9.14 -4.16 1.73
C LYS A 52 -8.38 -3.12 0.90
N CYS A 53 -7.23 -3.47 0.32
CA CYS A 53 -6.43 -2.57 -0.49
C CYS A 53 -6.99 -2.45 -1.91
N TRP A 54 -6.97 -1.23 -2.44
CA TRP A 54 -7.31 -1.00 -3.85
C TRP A 54 -6.29 -1.72 -4.75
N LYS A 55 -6.79 -2.28 -5.84
CA LYS A 55 -5.99 -2.95 -6.87
C LYS A 55 -6.36 -2.39 -8.24
N PRO A 56 -5.41 -2.11 -9.12
CA PRO A 56 -5.72 -1.80 -10.51
C PRO A 56 -6.39 -3.00 -11.19
N LYS A 57 -7.17 -2.73 -12.22
CA LYS A 57 -7.91 -3.78 -12.94
C LYS A 57 -6.99 -4.89 -13.42
N GLY A 58 -7.31 -6.12 -13.05
CA GLY A 58 -6.56 -7.33 -13.42
C GLY A 58 -5.36 -7.64 -12.53
N ALA A 59 -5.00 -6.80 -11.57
CA ALA A 59 -3.95 -7.11 -10.61
C ALA A 59 -4.45 -8.04 -9.49
N LEU A 60 -3.62 -9.02 -9.10
CA LEU A 60 -3.88 -9.87 -7.94
C LEU A 60 -3.52 -9.17 -6.63
N PHE A 61 -2.54 -8.29 -6.65
CA PHE A 61 -2.04 -7.54 -5.51
C PHE A 61 -2.23 -6.03 -5.72
N SER A 62 -2.28 -5.26 -4.65
CA SER A 62 -2.04 -3.82 -4.66
C SER A 62 -0.55 -3.55 -4.43
N GLN A 63 -0.06 -2.36 -4.76
CA GLN A 63 1.23 -1.88 -4.27
C GLN A 63 0.98 -0.85 -3.18
N VAL A 64 1.58 -1.03 -2.00
CA VAL A 64 1.35 -0.19 -0.82
C VAL A 64 2.66 0.22 -0.20
N ALA A 65 2.82 1.50 0.07
CA ALA A 65 3.94 2.04 0.83
C ALA A 65 3.41 2.94 1.95
N VAL A 66 4.25 3.32 2.90
CA VAL A 66 3.90 4.28 3.94
C VAL A 66 4.70 5.57 3.79
N VAL A 67 4.07 6.68 4.21
CA VAL A 67 4.71 7.99 4.31
C VAL A 67 4.31 8.63 5.65
N PRO A 68 5.12 9.54 6.22
CA PRO A 68 4.69 10.30 7.40
C PRO A 68 3.44 11.11 7.10
N ARG A 69 2.46 11.08 8.02
CA ARG A 69 1.17 11.75 7.86
C ARG A 69 1.28 13.27 7.65
N ASP A 70 2.25 13.90 8.30
CA ASP A 70 2.52 15.34 8.18
C ASP A 70 3.16 15.73 6.85
N LYS A 71 3.60 14.76 6.05
CA LYS A 71 4.19 14.94 4.71
C LYS A 71 3.20 14.73 3.57
N LEU A 72 1.94 14.40 3.88
CA LEU A 72 0.91 14.18 2.90
C LEU A 72 -0.14 15.30 2.97
N SER A 73 -0.47 15.90 1.83
CA SER A 73 -1.55 16.89 1.69
C SER A 73 -2.36 16.67 0.44
N VAL A 74 -3.68 16.82 0.56
CA VAL A 74 -4.60 16.80 -0.59
C VAL A 74 -4.56 18.18 -1.25
N THR A 75 -4.14 18.23 -2.51
CA THR A 75 -3.90 19.51 -3.24
C THR A 75 -4.99 19.87 -4.24
N ALA A 76 -5.82 18.89 -4.67
CA ALA A 76 -6.97 19.18 -5.52
C ALA A 76 -8.13 18.22 -5.29
N ASN A 77 -9.35 18.70 -5.47
CA ASN A 77 -10.60 17.95 -5.47
C ASN A 77 -10.84 17.11 -4.20
N ALA A 78 -10.45 17.62 -3.03
CA ALA A 78 -10.62 16.97 -1.73
C ALA A 78 -12.08 16.59 -1.44
N ASN A 79 -13.04 17.33 -1.96
CA ASN A 79 -14.48 17.06 -1.83
C ASN A 79 -14.93 15.74 -2.49
N LYS A 80 -14.11 15.18 -3.37
CA LYS A 80 -14.36 13.84 -3.97
C LYS A 80 -13.87 12.69 -3.10
N LEU A 81 -13.13 12.95 -2.02
CA LEU A 81 -12.67 11.89 -1.14
C LEU A 81 -13.79 11.43 -0.20
N LYS A 82 -13.93 10.10 -0.11
CA LYS A 82 -14.83 9.43 0.84
C LYS A 82 -14.07 8.33 1.57
N VAL A 83 -14.33 8.16 2.85
CA VAL A 83 -13.87 7.01 3.62
C VAL A 83 -14.67 5.78 3.17
N VAL A 84 -13.97 4.73 2.74
CA VAL A 84 -14.58 3.49 2.22
C VAL A 84 -15.30 2.73 3.33
N ASP A 85 -14.65 2.60 4.49
CA ASP A 85 -15.16 1.92 5.67
C ASP A 85 -14.69 2.69 6.92
N PRO A 86 -15.59 3.48 7.56
CA PRO A 86 -15.25 4.24 8.76
C PRO A 86 -14.93 3.37 9.98
N SER A 87 -15.37 2.10 9.99
CA SER A 87 -15.08 1.14 11.06
C SER A 87 -13.71 0.47 10.93
N ALA A 88 -13.08 0.56 9.76
CA ALA A 88 -11.79 -0.07 9.52
C ALA A 88 -10.66 0.62 10.31
N THR A 89 -9.72 -0.17 10.83
CA THR A 89 -8.52 0.34 11.50
C THR A 89 -7.72 1.30 10.61
N ILE A 90 -7.55 0.95 9.34
CA ILE A 90 -6.98 1.85 8.33
C ILE A 90 -8.14 2.39 7.50
N GLN A 91 -8.53 3.63 7.75
CA GLN A 91 -9.56 4.33 7.00
C GLN A 91 -9.03 4.75 5.64
N ARG A 92 -9.54 4.13 4.58
CA ARG A 92 -9.10 4.38 3.20
C ARG A 92 -9.94 5.48 2.58
N HIS A 93 -9.27 6.55 2.16
CA HIS A 93 -9.85 7.70 1.49
C HIS A 93 -9.80 7.47 -0.03
N ALA A 94 -10.94 7.17 -0.61
CA ALA A 94 -11.08 6.85 -2.03
C ALA A 94 -11.72 8.00 -2.80
N CYS A 95 -11.33 8.17 -4.06
CA CYS A 95 -12.04 9.04 -4.98
C CYS A 95 -13.42 8.46 -5.28
N SER A 96 -14.49 9.21 -4.96
CA SER A 96 -15.88 8.77 -5.15
C SER A 96 -16.27 8.58 -6.62
N SER A 97 -15.53 9.15 -7.56
CA SER A 97 -15.82 9.04 -9.00
C SER A 97 -15.16 7.83 -9.66
N CYS A 98 -13.91 7.47 -9.28
CA CYS A 98 -13.19 6.37 -9.93
C CYS A 98 -12.81 5.22 -8.97
N GLY A 99 -13.09 5.34 -7.67
CA GLY A 99 -12.85 4.29 -6.67
C GLY A 99 -11.38 4.11 -6.26
N VAL A 100 -10.45 4.87 -6.84
CA VAL A 100 -9.04 4.78 -6.50
C VAL A 100 -8.81 5.24 -5.06
N HIS A 101 -8.13 4.44 -4.25
CA HIS A 101 -7.73 4.84 -2.90
C HIS A 101 -6.51 5.77 -2.99
N MET A 102 -6.69 7.00 -2.52
CA MET A 102 -5.62 8.00 -2.56
C MET A 102 -4.67 7.86 -1.39
N TYR A 103 -5.19 7.54 -0.21
CA TYR A 103 -4.41 7.19 0.98
C TYR A 103 -5.26 6.43 1.99
N GLY A 104 -4.59 5.72 2.90
CA GLY A 104 -5.19 5.08 4.08
C GLY A 104 -4.61 5.68 5.35
N ARG A 105 -5.42 5.88 6.39
CA ARG A 105 -5.02 6.56 7.62
C ARG A 105 -5.52 5.84 8.86
N VAL A 106 -4.68 5.76 9.90
CA VAL A 106 -5.07 5.27 11.21
C VAL A 106 -5.35 6.45 12.14
N GLU A 107 -6.57 6.54 12.66
CA GLU A 107 -6.97 7.63 13.58
C GLU A 107 -6.76 7.27 15.06
N ASN A 108 -6.67 5.99 15.39
CA ASN A 108 -6.40 5.56 16.75
C ASN A 108 -4.95 5.86 17.15
N LYS A 109 -4.76 6.82 18.05
CA LYS A 109 -3.45 7.28 18.54
C LYS A 109 -2.61 6.20 19.23
N LYS A 110 -3.23 5.13 19.72
CA LYS A 110 -2.55 4.00 20.38
C LYS A 110 -2.09 2.91 19.40
N HIS A 111 -2.47 3.03 18.11
CA HIS A 111 -2.13 2.04 17.11
C HIS A 111 -0.67 2.22 16.64
N PRO A 112 0.10 1.13 16.41
CA PRO A 112 1.51 1.22 15.97
C PRO A 112 1.72 1.97 14.66
N PHE A 113 0.70 2.06 13.81
CA PHE A 113 0.76 2.79 12.54
C PHE A 113 0.18 4.22 12.61
N TYR A 114 -0.13 4.72 13.83
CA TYR A 114 -0.53 6.11 13.97
C TYR A 114 0.62 7.06 13.54
N GLY A 115 0.27 8.08 12.79
CA GLY A 115 1.27 9.01 12.24
C GLY A 115 1.80 8.62 10.86
N LEU A 116 1.34 7.48 10.31
CA LEU A 116 1.64 7.05 8.94
C LEU A 116 0.39 7.09 8.08
N ASP A 117 0.56 7.47 6.81
CA ASP A 117 -0.42 7.28 5.75
C ASP A 117 0.06 6.19 4.79
N PHE A 118 -0.88 5.33 4.37
CA PHE A 118 -0.65 4.23 3.42
C PHE A 118 -1.01 4.73 2.03
N VAL A 119 -0.10 4.61 1.08
CA VAL A 119 -0.23 5.19 -0.26
C VAL A 119 0.08 4.18 -1.35
N HIS A 120 -0.45 4.42 -2.54
CA HIS A 120 -0.22 3.65 -3.76
C HIS A 120 0.72 4.45 -4.67
N THR A 121 2.04 4.16 -4.60
CA THR A 121 3.07 4.94 -5.30
C THR A 121 2.98 4.85 -6.82
N GLU A 122 2.33 3.80 -7.36
CA GLU A 122 2.05 3.65 -8.79
C GLU A 122 1.08 4.70 -9.35
N LEU A 123 0.38 5.45 -8.50
CA LEU A 123 -0.46 6.58 -8.89
C LEU A 123 0.34 7.85 -9.20
N SER A 124 1.65 7.81 -8.97
CA SER A 124 2.57 8.91 -9.29
C SER A 124 3.20 8.71 -10.67
N ARG A 125 3.44 9.81 -11.36
CA ARG A 125 4.25 9.83 -12.58
C ARG A 125 5.74 9.98 -12.30
N GLU A 126 6.07 10.50 -11.13
CA GLU A 126 7.45 10.66 -10.67
C GLU A 126 8.07 9.29 -10.38
N GLN A 127 9.36 9.17 -10.66
CA GLN A 127 10.15 7.96 -10.42
C GLN A 127 11.08 8.18 -9.23
N GLY A 128 11.41 7.11 -8.52
CA GLY A 128 12.33 7.17 -7.39
C GLY A 128 11.74 6.78 -6.04
N TRP A 129 10.43 6.49 -5.98
CA TRP A 129 9.79 5.91 -4.79
C TRP A 129 10.53 4.65 -4.31
N SER A 130 10.48 4.35 -3.02
CA SER A 130 11.08 3.12 -2.49
C SER A 130 10.59 1.90 -3.27
N ALA A 131 11.49 0.96 -3.53
CA ALA A 131 11.14 -0.28 -4.22
C ALA A 131 10.26 -1.16 -3.32
N PRO A 132 9.32 -1.95 -3.87
CA PRO A 132 8.69 -3.02 -3.13
C PRO A 132 9.72 -4.04 -2.61
N GLU A 133 9.61 -4.43 -1.34
CA GLU A 133 10.57 -5.28 -0.64
C GLU A 133 10.09 -6.71 -0.44
N PHE A 134 8.78 -6.92 -0.35
CA PHE A 134 8.16 -8.23 -0.09
C PHE A 134 6.70 -8.26 -0.59
N ALA A 135 6.08 -9.44 -0.49
CA ALA A 135 4.65 -9.61 -0.72
C ALA A 135 3.95 -10.00 0.59
N ALA A 136 2.89 -9.26 0.97
CA ALA A 136 2.11 -9.48 2.17
C ALA A 136 0.74 -10.07 1.87
N PHE A 137 0.17 -10.82 2.84
CA PHE A 137 -1.18 -11.36 2.78
C PHE A 137 -1.45 -12.14 1.48
N CYS A 138 -0.50 -13.00 1.10
CA CYS A 138 -0.55 -13.69 -0.20
C CYS A 138 -1.77 -14.60 -0.33
N SER A 139 -2.15 -15.35 0.72
CA SER A 139 -3.32 -16.23 0.68
C SER A 139 -4.65 -15.47 0.56
N SER A 140 -4.70 -14.21 0.98
CA SER A 140 -5.94 -13.41 0.94
C SER A 140 -6.43 -13.09 -0.48
N ILE A 141 -5.60 -13.29 -1.52
CA ILE A 141 -6.09 -13.16 -2.91
C ILE A 141 -7.13 -14.23 -3.26
N ILE A 142 -7.14 -15.37 -2.55
CA ILE A 142 -8.16 -16.43 -2.70
C ILE A 142 -9.53 -15.89 -2.29
N GLU A 143 -9.59 -15.13 -1.19
CA GLU A 143 -10.81 -14.46 -0.72
C GLU A 143 -11.33 -13.43 -1.74
N ALA A 144 -10.43 -12.89 -2.57
CA ALA A 144 -10.75 -11.99 -3.68
C ALA A 144 -11.09 -12.72 -4.99
N GLY A 145 -11.17 -14.07 -4.99
CA GLY A 145 -11.58 -14.89 -6.12
C GLY A 145 -10.44 -15.50 -6.94
N ALA A 146 -9.18 -15.42 -6.49
CA ALA A 146 -8.11 -16.16 -7.15
C ALA A 146 -8.26 -17.67 -6.91
N ASP A 147 -8.00 -18.47 -7.97
CA ASP A 147 -8.05 -19.93 -7.87
C ASP A 147 -6.93 -20.45 -6.95
N PRO A 148 -7.26 -21.18 -5.86
CA PRO A 148 -6.26 -21.79 -4.97
C PRO A 148 -5.24 -22.68 -5.68
N ALA A 149 -5.61 -23.34 -6.78
CA ALA A 149 -4.73 -24.18 -7.57
C ALA A 149 -3.55 -23.39 -8.19
N ASN A 150 -3.71 -22.07 -8.38
CA ASN A 150 -2.68 -21.20 -8.94
C ASN A 150 -1.70 -20.63 -7.90
N MET A 151 -1.93 -20.85 -6.61
CA MET A 151 -1.12 -20.22 -5.55
C MET A 151 0.36 -20.60 -5.60
N GLY A 152 0.68 -21.83 -6.04
CA GLY A 152 2.06 -22.24 -6.28
C GLY A 152 2.76 -21.37 -7.33
N ALA A 153 2.10 -21.12 -8.46
CA ALA A 153 2.60 -20.26 -9.54
C ALA A 153 2.71 -18.80 -9.11
N VAL A 154 1.74 -18.29 -8.33
CA VAL A 154 1.76 -16.92 -7.78
C VAL A 154 2.99 -16.73 -6.88
N ARG A 155 3.21 -17.64 -5.91
CA ARG A 155 4.38 -17.55 -5.00
C ARG A 155 5.70 -17.69 -5.74
N ALA A 156 5.78 -18.60 -6.74
CA ALA A 156 6.96 -18.72 -7.59
C ALA A 156 7.24 -17.41 -8.32
N ARG A 157 6.21 -16.79 -8.90
CA ARG A 157 6.34 -15.52 -9.61
C ARG A 157 6.80 -14.38 -8.70
N LEU A 158 6.29 -14.31 -7.49
CA LEU A 158 6.73 -13.32 -6.49
C LEU A 158 8.22 -13.49 -6.18
N LYS A 159 8.70 -14.73 -5.97
CA LYS A 159 10.13 -15.02 -5.74
C LYS A 159 11.03 -14.66 -6.93
N GLU A 160 10.58 -14.91 -8.16
CA GLU A 160 11.28 -14.44 -9.37
C GLU A 160 11.44 -12.91 -9.38
N LEU A 161 10.43 -12.18 -8.90
CA LEU A 161 10.47 -10.73 -8.75
C LEU A 161 11.26 -10.28 -7.51
N LYS A 162 11.87 -11.21 -6.75
CA LYS A 162 12.57 -10.97 -5.47
C LYS A 162 11.67 -10.37 -4.38
N LEU A 163 10.39 -10.70 -4.43
CA LEU A 163 9.39 -10.33 -3.43
C LEU A 163 9.03 -11.57 -2.62
N GLU A 164 9.66 -11.74 -1.45
CA GLU A 164 9.38 -12.92 -0.60
C GLU A 164 7.91 -12.91 -0.17
N PRO A 165 7.15 -14.00 -0.41
CA PRO A 165 5.73 -14.07 -0.09
C PRO A 165 5.47 -14.47 1.36
N TYR A 166 4.72 -13.62 2.07
CA TYR A 166 4.23 -13.86 3.43
C TYR A 166 2.70 -13.88 3.47
N ASP A 167 2.12 -14.66 4.39
CA ASP A 167 0.68 -14.66 4.67
C ASP A 167 0.30 -13.68 5.81
N CYS A 168 1.25 -12.86 6.23
CA CYS A 168 1.12 -11.68 7.10
C CYS A 168 2.03 -10.57 6.58
N LEU A 169 2.51 -9.68 7.44
CA LEU A 169 3.59 -8.75 7.11
C LEU A 169 4.96 -9.46 7.19
N SER A 170 6.03 -8.81 6.76
CA SER A 170 7.39 -9.35 6.90
C SER A 170 7.75 -9.55 8.38
N PRO A 171 8.62 -10.52 8.72
CA PRO A 171 9.02 -10.77 10.11
C PRO A 171 9.52 -9.51 10.83
N ALA A 172 10.34 -8.69 10.18
CA ALA A 172 10.86 -7.45 10.76
C ALA A 172 9.75 -6.45 11.13
N LEU A 173 8.70 -6.32 10.29
CA LEU A 173 7.55 -5.49 10.61
C LEU A 173 6.68 -6.09 11.72
N MET A 174 6.53 -7.41 11.77
CA MET A 174 5.82 -8.08 12.86
C MET A 174 6.53 -7.87 14.19
N ASP A 175 7.85 -7.97 14.23
CA ASP A 175 8.65 -7.70 15.43
C ASP A 175 8.53 -6.24 15.88
N ALA A 176 8.57 -5.28 14.97
CA ALA A 176 8.39 -3.87 15.27
C ALA A 176 7.00 -3.57 15.86
N ILE A 177 5.94 -4.16 15.32
CA ILE A 177 4.58 -4.04 15.83
C ILE A 177 4.46 -4.64 17.23
N ALA A 178 4.97 -5.86 17.43
CA ALA A 178 4.94 -6.54 18.72
C ALA A 178 5.70 -5.73 19.79
N THR A 179 6.85 -5.18 19.44
CA THR A 179 7.65 -4.31 20.31
C THR A 179 6.88 -3.06 20.74
N HIS A 180 6.23 -2.37 19.78
CA HIS A 180 5.41 -1.20 20.07
C HIS A 180 4.24 -1.54 21.02
N VAL A 181 3.56 -2.65 20.80
CA VAL A 181 2.45 -3.11 21.66
C VAL A 181 2.94 -3.38 23.08
N ALA A 182 4.04 -4.09 23.24
CA ALA A 182 4.63 -4.39 24.56
C ALA A 182 5.02 -3.12 25.32
N GLN A 183 5.68 -2.15 24.65
CA GLN A 183 6.05 -0.87 25.23
C GLN A 183 4.85 -0.01 25.63
N SER A 184 3.76 -0.09 24.87
CA SER A 184 2.53 0.65 25.16
C SER A 184 1.80 0.09 26.38
N GLN A 185 1.84 -1.23 26.61
CA GLN A 185 1.28 -1.90 27.77
C GLN A 185 2.08 -1.60 29.04
N SER A 186 3.41 -1.60 28.97
CA SER A 186 4.27 -1.28 30.12
C SER A 186 4.18 0.17 30.60
N LYS A 187 3.75 1.11 29.74
CA LYS A 187 3.52 2.51 30.12
C LYS A 187 2.13 2.75 30.74
N ALA A 188 1.22 1.78 30.63
CA ALA A 188 -0.14 1.87 31.14
C ALA A 188 -0.32 1.14 32.52
N ALA A 189 0.69 0.40 32.95
CA ALA A 189 0.78 -0.23 34.27
C ALA A 189 1.60 0.62 35.23
#